data_455fbd414b23aafcd1f0c4567d3772b1
#
_entry.id   455fbd414b23aafcd1f0c4567d3772b1
#
_cell.length_a   1.000
_cell.length_b   1.000
_cell.length_c   1.000
_cell.angle_alpha   90.00
_cell.angle_beta   90.00
_cell.angle_gamma   90.00
#
_symmetry.space_group_name_H-M   'P 1'
#
loop_
_entity.id
_entity.type
_entity.pdbx_description
1 polymer ?
#
loop_
_entity_poly.entity_id
_entity_poly.type
_entity_poly.pdbx_seq_one_letter_code
_entity_poly.pdbx_strand_id
1 'polypeptide(L)'
;MSEEEPELIPRPTALARSFDRIGDEYDARPGYPPQVFELLVERCGLEEGARVLEIGAGVGQATLPMLDLGAVVTVVDPGAALMQRLLKRTTGRRVEVIVAEFERASLPATAFDLVTSATAFHWVEAVAGVEQCARVLRPAGWLAVWWTLFGDEARPDPFHDVLRPILEERAPQLVRPETSHAAHRRDLLARARIIETSPAFGPVDVHVIDWEGVHDAVGLRRLFGTFGGWIMLPDALRAELLDEIERIADDEFGGTVRRPYQTLIFTSQRAA
;
A
#
# COMPACT_ATOMS: atom_id res chain seq x y z
N MET A 1 -14.89 27.16 -15.87
CA MET A 1 -13.64 26.40 -15.77
C MET A 1 -14.08 24.96 -15.64
N SER A 2 -13.93 24.17 -16.69
CA SER A 2 -14.15 22.72 -16.63
C SER A 2 -13.07 22.15 -15.71
N GLU A 3 -13.47 21.64 -14.54
CA GLU A 3 -12.59 20.81 -13.72
C GLU A 3 -12.26 19.59 -14.58
N GLU A 4 -11.03 19.52 -15.07
CA GLU A 4 -10.53 18.30 -15.72
C GLU A 4 -10.57 17.19 -14.66
N GLU A 5 -11.27 16.10 -14.97
CA GLU A 5 -11.24 14.91 -14.13
C GLU A 5 -9.78 14.46 -13.95
N PRO A 6 -9.35 14.13 -12.74
CA PRO A 6 -7.97 13.73 -12.50
C PRO A 6 -7.64 12.46 -13.28
N GLU A 7 -6.68 12.55 -14.20
CA GLU A 7 -6.20 11.39 -14.96
C GLU A 7 -5.41 10.46 -14.01
N LEU A 8 -5.99 9.29 -13.72
CA LEU A 8 -5.36 8.28 -12.87
C LEU A 8 -4.32 7.48 -13.66
N ILE A 9 -3.20 7.15 -13.01
CA ILE A 9 -2.19 6.26 -13.60
C ILE A 9 -2.82 4.87 -13.80
N PRO A 10 -2.89 4.35 -15.05
CA PRO A 10 -3.46 3.03 -15.31
C PRO A 10 -2.68 1.93 -14.58
N ARG A 11 -3.39 0.96 -14.01
CA ARG A 11 -2.80 -0.19 -13.34
C ARG A 11 -3.09 -1.46 -14.14
N PRO A 12 -2.08 -2.11 -14.76
CA PRO A 12 -2.29 -3.33 -15.54
C PRO A 12 -2.80 -4.47 -14.66
N THR A 13 -3.91 -5.11 -15.03
CA THR A 13 -4.49 -6.25 -14.32
C THR A 13 -3.49 -7.43 -14.21
N ALA A 14 -2.62 -7.60 -15.22
CA ALA A 14 -1.54 -8.59 -15.20
C ALA A 14 -0.56 -8.34 -14.05
N LEU A 15 -0.28 -7.09 -13.69
CA LEU A 15 0.60 -6.73 -12.59
C LEU A 15 -0.05 -7.09 -11.23
N ALA A 16 -1.35 -6.82 -11.05
CA ALA A 16 -2.07 -7.21 -9.83
C ALA A 16 -1.95 -8.72 -9.56
N ARG A 17 -2.05 -9.55 -10.60
CA ARG A 17 -1.91 -11.01 -10.51
C ARG A 17 -0.47 -11.49 -10.34
N SER A 18 0.53 -10.68 -10.67
CA SER A 18 1.94 -11.06 -10.53
C SER A 18 2.39 -11.09 -9.06
N PHE A 19 1.74 -10.32 -8.19
CA PHE A 19 2.06 -10.30 -6.75
C PHE A 19 1.80 -11.65 -6.06
N ASP A 20 0.84 -12.43 -6.55
CA ASP A 20 0.60 -13.79 -6.04
C ASP A 20 1.79 -14.74 -6.28
N ARG A 21 2.60 -14.48 -7.32
CA ARG A 21 3.81 -15.27 -7.68
C ARG A 21 5.06 -14.87 -6.91
N ILE A 22 5.14 -13.62 -6.45
CA ILE A 22 6.31 -13.10 -5.73
C ILE A 22 6.08 -13.02 -4.20
N GLY A 23 5.19 -13.83 -3.68
CA GLY A 23 4.80 -13.81 -2.27
C GLY A 23 5.97 -13.93 -1.28
N ASP A 24 7.05 -14.66 -1.60
CA ASP A 24 8.25 -14.75 -0.76
C ASP A 24 9.05 -13.44 -0.75
N GLU A 25 9.08 -12.72 -1.87
CA GLU A 25 9.73 -11.42 -1.98
C GLU A 25 8.85 -10.33 -1.35
N TYR A 26 7.53 -10.50 -1.35
CA TYR A 26 6.59 -9.52 -0.80
C TYR A 26 6.73 -9.35 0.72
N ASP A 27 7.19 -10.38 1.43
CA ASP A 27 7.53 -10.30 2.86
C ASP A 27 8.66 -9.31 3.15
N ALA A 28 9.45 -8.92 2.14
CA ALA A 28 10.51 -7.92 2.29
C ALA A 28 9.99 -6.47 2.31
N ARG A 29 8.73 -6.24 1.97
CA ARG A 29 8.15 -4.90 2.15
C ARG A 29 8.09 -4.59 3.64
N PRO A 30 8.63 -3.43 4.07
CA PRO A 30 8.53 -3.03 5.46
C PRO A 30 7.06 -2.90 5.88
N GLY A 31 6.81 -3.14 7.15
CA GLY A 31 5.54 -2.77 7.77
C GLY A 31 5.32 -1.26 7.72
N TYR A 32 4.16 -0.83 8.15
CA TYR A 32 3.83 0.59 8.25
C TYR A 32 4.34 1.16 9.58
N PRO A 33 4.72 2.44 9.63
CA PRO A 33 5.16 3.08 10.87
C PRO A 33 4.02 3.06 11.91
N PRO A 34 4.33 2.92 13.21
CA PRO A 34 3.32 2.86 14.28
C PRO A 34 2.33 4.02 14.26
N GLN A 35 2.77 5.20 13.84
CA GLN A 35 1.95 6.42 13.75
C GLN A 35 0.73 6.24 12.82
N VAL A 36 0.77 5.33 11.85
CA VAL A 36 -0.41 4.98 11.04
C VAL A 36 -1.52 4.44 11.95
N PHE A 37 -1.18 3.48 12.80
CA PHE A 37 -2.15 2.81 13.67
C PHE A 37 -2.58 3.72 14.84
N GLU A 38 -1.68 4.54 15.37
CA GLU A 38 -1.98 5.59 16.34
C GLU A 38 -3.06 6.55 15.80
N LEU A 39 -2.90 7.01 14.56
CA LEU A 39 -3.88 7.85 13.88
C LEU A 39 -5.23 7.15 13.71
N LEU A 40 -5.24 5.85 13.35
CA LEU A 40 -6.48 5.08 13.22
C LEU A 40 -7.20 4.92 14.58
N VAL A 41 -6.43 4.75 15.67
CA VAL A 41 -6.98 4.73 17.04
C VAL A 41 -7.59 6.08 17.40
N GLU A 42 -6.84 7.15 17.21
CA GLU A 42 -7.27 8.49 17.63
C GLU A 42 -8.45 9.05 16.84
N ARG A 43 -8.55 8.71 15.52
CA ARG A 43 -9.49 9.35 14.62
C ARG A 43 -10.54 8.43 14.02
N CYS A 44 -10.20 7.16 13.79
CA CYS A 44 -11.04 6.26 12.99
C CYS A 44 -11.71 5.16 13.81
N GLY A 45 -11.62 5.21 15.13
CA GLY A 45 -12.28 4.26 16.03
C GLY A 45 -11.67 2.85 15.97
N LEU A 46 -10.38 2.73 15.67
CA LEU A 46 -9.66 1.47 15.79
C LEU A 46 -9.39 1.20 17.28
N GLU A 47 -10.18 0.32 17.87
CA GLU A 47 -10.10 -0.04 19.29
C GLU A 47 -10.33 -1.55 19.48
N GLU A 48 -10.19 -2.03 20.71
CA GLU A 48 -10.50 -3.43 21.02
C GLU A 48 -11.95 -3.77 20.66
N GLY A 49 -12.12 -4.81 19.85
CA GLY A 49 -13.42 -5.27 19.36
C GLY A 49 -13.94 -4.53 18.14
N ALA A 50 -13.27 -3.46 17.65
CA ALA A 50 -13.64 -2.79 16.41
C ALA A 50 -13.69 -3.77 15.24
N ARG A 51 -14.76 -3.72 14.47
CA ARG A 51 -14.95 -4.57 13.27
C ARG A 51 -14.33 -3.88 12.07
N VAL A 52 -13.19 -4.38 11.63
CA VAL A 52 -12.41 -3.81 10.52
C VAL A 52 -12.54 -4.67 9.28
N LEU A 53 -12.79 -4.04 8.13
CA LEU A 53 -12.64 -4.66 6.82
C LEU A 53 -11.34 -4.16 6.20
N GLU A 54 -10.42 -5.03 5.88
CA GLU A 54 -9.19 -4.70 5.15
C GLU A 54 -9.27 -5.16 3.70
N ILE A 55 -9.06 -4.24 2.76
CA ILE A 55 -9.07 -4.48 1.31
C ILE A 55 -7.63 -4.63 0.84
N GLY A 56 -7.28 -5.80 0.28
CA GLY A 56 -5.94 -6.07 -0.24
C GLY A 56 -4.91 -6.26 0.86
N ALA A 57 -5.16 -7.20 1.79
CA ALA A 57 -4.32 -7.43 2.96
C ALA A 57 -2.91 -7.98 2.66
N GLY A 58 -2.72 -8.57 1.48
CA GLY A 58 -1.44 -9.19 1.11
C GLY A 58 -1.03 -10.26 2.12
N VAL A 59 0.16 -10.13 2.68
CA VAL A 59 0.65 -11.06 3.72
C VAL A 59 0.45 -10.54 5.15
N GLY A 60 -0.30 -9.43 5.32
CA GLY A 60 -0.79 -8.96 6.61
C GLY A 60 0.04 -7.86 7.28
N GLN A 61 0.78 -7.04 6.52
CA GLN A 61 1.57 -5.94 7.09
C GLN A 61 0.71 -4.93 7.88
N ALA A 62 -0.55 -4.70 7.47
CA ALA A 62 -1.48 -3.86 8.23
C ALA A 62 -2.43 -4.70 9.09
N THR A 63 -2.80 -5.91 8.66
CA THR A 63 -3.67 -6.81 9.42
C THR A 63 -3.13 -7.10 10.82
N LEU A 64 -1.84 -7.46 10.91
CA LEU A 64 -1.24 -7.89 12.18
C LEU A 64 -1.27 -6.79 13.25
N PRO A 65 -0.85 -5.54 12.99
CA PRO A 65 -0.96 -4.45 13.98
C PRO A 65 -2.41 -4.17 14.41
N MET A 66 -3.39 -4.23 13.49
CA MET A 66 -4.80 -4.06 13.85
C MET A 66 -5.31 -5.16 14.76
N LEU A 67 -4.89 -6.41 14.50
CA LEU A 67 -5.19 -7.54 15.40
C LEU A 67 -4.48 -7.40 16.76
N ASP A 68 -3.26 -6.84 16.82
CA ASP A 68 -2.52 -6.56 18.06
C ASP A 68 -3.25 -5.53 18.93
N LEU A 69 -3.96 -4.58 18.30
CA LEU A 69 -4.83 -3.62 18.96
C LEU A 69 -6.21 -4.19 19.35
N GLY A 70 -6.44 -5.49 19.14
CA GLY A 70 -7.66 -6.18 19.56
C GLY A 70 -8.82 -6.09 18.57
N ALA A 71 -8.62 -5.57 17.37
CA ALA A 71 -9.67 -5.51 16.34
C ALA A 71 -10.09 -6.92 15.89
N VAL A 72 -11.32 -7.01 15.37
CA VAL A 72 -11.86 -8.18 14.65
C VAL A 72 -11.78 -7.87 13.17
N VAL A 73 -10.87 -8.53 12.45
CA VAL A 73 -10.54 -8.15 11.07
C VAL A 73 -11.14 -9.16 10.09
N THR A 74 -11.91 -8.65 9.12
CA THR A 74 -12.26 -9.37 7.89
C THR A 74 -11.37 -8.85 6.78
N VAL A 75 -10.69 -9.72 6.03
CA VAL A 75 -9.86 -9.34 4.90
C VAL A 75 -10.47 -9.83 3.58
N VAL A 76 -10.37 -9.00 2.54
CA VAL A 76 -10.75 -9.34 1.17
C VAL A 76 -9.56 -9.12 0.26
N ASP A 77 -9.08 -10.17 -0.39
CA ASP A 77 -7.95 -10.11 -1.31
C ASP A 77 -8.10 -11.20 -2.39
N PRO A 78 -7.88 -10.93 -3.68
CA PRO A 78 -7.99 -11.94 -4.73
C PRO A 78 -6.82 -12.94 -4.75
N GLY A 79 -5.71 -12.67 -4.06
CA GLY A 79 -4.49 -13.49 -4.03
C GLY A 79 -4.62 -14.69 -3.09
N ALA A 80 -5.06 -15.84 -3.59
CA ALA A 80 -5.26 -17.04 -2.77
C ALA A 80 -4.00 -17.51 -2.05
N ALA A 81 -2.81 -17.42 -2.69
CA ALA A 81 -1.54 -17.81 -2.07
C ALA A 81 -1.15 -16.83 -0.94
N LEU A 82 -1.38 -15.53 -1.12
CA LEU A 82 -1.16 -14.52 -0.09
C LEU A 82 -2.08 -14.75 1.11
N MET A 83 -3.35 -15.07 0.86
CA MET A 83 -4.33 -15.36 1.92
C MET A 83 -3.98 -16.61 2.73
N GLN A 84 -3.44 -17.65 2.10
CA GLN A 84 -2.93 -18.82 2.83
C GLN A 84 -1.75 -18.47 3.75
N ARG A 85 -0.88 -17.55 3.35
CA ARG A 85 0.23 -17.07 4.19
C ARG A 85 -0.30 -16.22 5.35
N LEU A 86 -1.24 -15.33 5.08
CA LEU A 86 -1.90 -14.53 6.11
C LEU A 86 -2.52 -15.42 7.17
N LEU A 87 -3.29 -16.43 6.78
CA LEU A 87 -3.92 -17.38 7.73
C LEU A 87 -2.90 -18.10 8.62
N LYS A 88 -1.73 -18.47 8.09
CA LYS A 88 -0.65 -19.06 8.90
C LYS A 88 -0.11 -18.06 9.93
N ARG A 89 0.06 -16.79 9.55
CA ARG A 89 0.58 -15.73 10.44
C ARG A 89 -0.43 -15.29 11.51
N THR A 90 -1.71 -15.48 11.25
CA THR A 90 -2.81 -15.07 12.14
C THR A 90 -3.46 -16.22 12.89
N THR A 91 -2.80 -17.39 12.94
CA THR A 91 -3.30 -18.57 13.66
C THR A 91 -3.69 -18.22 15.10
N GLY A 92 -4.92 -18.55 15.51
CA GLY A 92 -5.46 -18.27 16.84
C GLY A 92 -5.95 -16.83 17.04
N ARG A 93 -5.97 -16.00 15.99
CA ARG A 93 -6.46 -14.62 16.04
C ARG A 93 -7.85 -14.47 15.42
N ARG A 94 -8.53 -13.36 15.71
CA ARG A 94 -9.88 -13.06 15.19
C ARG A 94 -9.80 -12.44 13.79
N VAL A 95 -9.51 -13.27 12.79
CA VAL A 95 -9.47 -12.87 11.38
C VAL A 95 -10.36 -13.78 10.54
N GLU A 96 -11.13 -13.18 9.64
CA GLU A 96 -11.88 -13.85 8.59
C GLU A 96 -11.26 -13.50 7.24
N VAL A 97 -11.09 -14.49 6.35
CA VAL A 97 -10.46 -14.31 5.04
C VAL A 97 -11.45 -14.62 3.93
N ILE A 98 -11.64 -13.68 3.01
CA ILE A 98 -12.46 -13.80 1.82
C ILE A 98 -11.56 -13.66 0.58
N VAL A 99 -11.42 -14.72 -0.19
CA VAL A 99 -10.66 -14.71 -1.46
C VAL A 99 -11.57 -14.25 -2.58
N ALA A 100 -11.53 -12.97 -2.90
CA ALA A 100 -12.35 -12.35 -3.94
C ALA A 100 -11.79 -10.98 -4.36
N GLU A 101 -12.20 -10.50 -5.54
CA GLU A 101 -12.12 -9.07 -5.89
C GLU A 101 -13.10 -8.31 -4.98
N PHE A 102 -12.69 -7.17 -4.44
CA PHE A 102 -13.48 -6.44 -3.44
C PHE A 102 -14.86 -6.06 -3.96
N GLU A 103 -14.95 -5.62 -5.21
CA GLU A 103 -16.20 -5.19 -5.85
C GLU A 103 -17.23 -6.32 -5.98
N ARG A 104 -16.75 -7.56 -5.96
CA ARG A 104 -17.58 -8.77 -6.11
C ARG A 104 -17.77 -9.54 -4.81
N ALA A 105 -17.10 -9.11 -3.74
CA ALA A 105 -17.19 -9.79 -2.45
C ALA A 105 -18.59 -9.66 -1.85
N SER A 106 -19.15 -10.78 -1.42
CA SER A 106 -20.43 -10.80 -0.69
C SER A 106 -20.17 -10.41 0.77
N LEU A 107 -20.34 -9.13 1.06
CA LEU A 107 -20.12 -8.55 2.38
C LEU A 107 -21.44 -8.04 2.97
N PRO A 108 -21.64 -8.14 4.29
CA PRO A 108 -22.83 -7.59 4.94
C PRO A 108 -22.81 -6.05 4.87
N ALA A 109 -23.98 -5.45 4.67
CA ALA A 109 -24.12 -4.00 4.72
C ALA A 109 -24.04 -3.49 6.17
N THR A 110 -23.54 -2.27 6.35
CA THR A 110 -23.49 -1.56 7.67
C THR A 110 -22.86 -2.39 8.78
N ALA A 111 -21.84 -3.20 8.46
CA ALA A 111 -21.30 -4.20 9.36
C ALA A 111 -19.95 -3.81 9.99
N PHE A 112 -19.24 -2.86 9.40
CA PHE A 112 -17.88 -2.50 9.80
C PHE A 112 -17.81 -1.09 10.38
N ASP A 113 -16.99 -0.95 11.40
CA ASP A 113 -16.66 0.32 12.05
C ASP A 113 -15.64 1.10 11.22
N LEU A 114 -14.70 0.36 10.62
CA LEU A 114 -13.60 0.88 9.84
C LEU A 114 -13.38 0.00 8.59
N VAL A 115 -13.21 0.64 7.45
CA VAL A 115 -12.68 0.02 6.23
C VAL A 115 -11.28 0.55 5.98
N THR A 116 -10.32 -0.34 5.77
CA THR A 116 -8.92 0.01 5.49
C THR A 116 -8.44 -0.55 4.17
N SER A 117 -7.48 0.14 3.55
CA SER A 117 -6.71 -0.43 2.44
C SER A 117 -5.29 0.13 2.43
N ALA A 118 -4.33 -0.76 2.64
CA ALA A 118 -2.92 -0.45 2.77
C ALA A 118 -2.17 -0.74 1.47
N THR A 119 -1.83 0.29 0.70
CA THR A 119 -1.11 0.19 -0.60
C THR A 119 -1.83 -0.73 -1.61
N ALA A 120 -3.15 -0.83 -1.52
CA ALA A 120 -3.94 -1.72 -2.37
C ALA A 120 -5.14 -1.06 -3.06
N PHE A 121 -5.69 0.02 -2.54
CA PHE A 121 -6.94 0.64 -3.05
C PHE A 121 -6.86 1.10 -4.52
N HIS A 122 -5.68 1.25 -5.07
CA HIS A 122 -5.47 1.57 -6.49
C HIS A 122 -5.75 0.41 -7.46
N TRP A 123 -5.97 -0.80 -6.93
CA TRP A 123 -6.41 -1.96 -7.72
C TRP A 123 -7.94 -2.08 -7.81
N VAL A 124 -8.64 -1.38 -6.92
CA VAL A 124 -10.09 -1.35 -6.84
C VAL A 124 -10.63 -0.39 -7.89
N GLU A 125 -11.75 -0.73 -8.54
CA GLU A 125 -12.44 0.21 -9.42
C GLU A 125 -12.92 1.40 -8.58
N ALA A 126 -12.60 2.60 -9.01
CA ALA A 126 -12.62 3.77 -8.14
C ALA A 126 -14.03 4.09 -7.60
N VAL A 127 -15.03 4.18 -8.49
CA VAL A 127 -16.41 4.55 -8.11
C VAL A 127 -17.09 3.39 -7.38
N ALA A 128 -17.08 2.19 -7.98
CA ALA A 128 -17.72 1.02 -7.39
C ALA A 128 -17.07 0.62 -6.05
N GLY A 129 -15.76 0.82 -5.92
CA GLY A 129 -15.04 0.57 -4.67
C GLY A 129 -15.45 1.53 -3.56
N VAL A 130 -15.58 2.82 -3.86
CA VAL A 130 -16.05 3.82 -2.87
C VAL A 130 -17.50 3.56 -2.48
N GLU A 131 -18.39 3.23 -3.44
CA GLU A 131 -19.77 2.84 -3.17
C GLU A 131 -19.87 1.58 -2.30
N GLN A 132 -19.03 0.58 -2.58
CA GLN A 132 -18.96 -0.64 -1.78
C GLN A 132 -18.47 -0.34 -0.34
N CYS A 133 -17.46 0.52 -0.17
CA CYS A 133 -17.02 0.98 1.15
C CYS A 133 -18.18 1.65 1.91
N ALA A 134 -18.90 2.55 1.25
CA ALA A 134 -20.08 3.20 1.85
C ALA A 134 -21.16 2.21 2.26
N ARG A 135 -21.41 1.18 1.46
CA ARG A 135 -22.41 0.16 1.74
C ARG A 135 -22.09 -0.69 2.96
N VAL A 136 -20.82 -1.08 3.12
CA VAL A 136 -20.39 -2.00 4.20
C VAL A 136 -20.09 -1.31 5.52
N LEU A 137 -19.68 -0.04 5.50
CA LEU A 137 -19.50 0.77 6.71
C LEU A 137 -20.83 1.03 7.40
N ARG A 138 -20.84 1.03 8.72
CA ARG A 138 -21.96 1.57 9.50
C ARG A 138 -22.06 3.09 9.32
N PRO A 139 -23.22 3.73 9.61
CA PRO A 139 -23.29 5.17 9.73
C PRO A 139 -22.22 5.72 10.69
N ALA A 140 -21.56 6.81 10.34
CA ALA A 140 -20.42 7.38 11.05
C ALA A 140 -19.19 6.46 11.17
N GLY A 141 -19.12 5.35 10.43
CA GLY A 141 -17.91 4.54 10.28
C GLY A 141 -16.86 5.24 9.41
N TRP A 142 -15.64 4.75 9.41
CA TRP A 142 -14.52 5.40 8.76
C TRP A 142 -13.96 4.60 7.58
N LEU A 143 -13.54 5.30 6.54
CA LEU A 143 -12.68 4.79 5.48
C LEU A 143 -11.28 5.38 5.67
N ALA A 144 -10.27 4.52 5.72
CA ALA A 144 -8.88 4.91 5.82
C ALA A 144 -8.04 4.17 4.76
N VAL A 145 -7.46 4.89 3.82
CA VAL A 145 -6.61 4.33 2.78
C VAL A 145 -5.24 4.98 2.82
N TRP A 146 -4.16 4.20 2.64
CA TRP A 146 -2.82 4.75 2.68
C TRP A 146 -1.85 4.06 1.75
N TRP A 147 -0.78 4.79 1.42
CA TRP A 147 0.32 4.31 0.60
C TRP A 147 1.65 4.78 1.15
N THR A 148 2.65 3.94 1.05
CA THR A 148 4.04 4.32 1.30
C THR A 148 4.75 4.63 -0.01
N LEU A 149 5.31 5.82 -0.09
CA LEU A 149 6.30 6.21 -1.10
C LEU A 149 7.68 5.81 -0.58
N PHE A 150 8.36 4.92 -1.31
CA PHE A 150 9.69 4.42 -0.96
C PHE A 150 10.78 5.37 -1.47
N GLY A 151 10.81 6.55 -0.91
CA GLY A 151 11.66 7.68 -1.22
C GLY A 151 10.94 8.99 -0.91
N ASP A 152 11.71 10.08 -0.84
CA ASP A 152 11.20 11.43 -0.67
C ASP A 152 12.16 12.41 -1.36
N GLU A 153 11.69 13.06 -2.43
CA GLU A 153 12.51 14.00 -3.21
C GLU A 153 12.91 15.25 -2.39
N ALA A 154 12.25 15.52 -1.28
CA ALA A 154 12.57 16.64 -0.38
C ALA A 154 13.66 16.30 0.65
N ARG A 155 14.01 15.02 0.80
CA ARG A 155 15.02 14.55 1.75
C ARG A 155 16.17 13.83 1.02
N PRO A 156 17.42 13.96 1.50
CA PRO A 156 18.56 13.24 0.93
C PRO A 156 18.33 11.72 0.94
N ASP A 157 18.59 11.07 -0.17
CA ASP A 157 18.62 9.60 -0.30
C ASP A 157 19.93 9.19 -1.00
N PRO A 158 21.05 9.13 -0.26
CA PRO A 158 22.38 8.83 -0.82
C PRO A 158 22.42 7.51 -1.59
N PHE A 159 21.62 6.52 -1.19
CA PHE A 159 21.54 5.25 -1.93
C PHE A 159 20.92 5.47 -3.31
N HIS A 160 19.85 6.25 -3.39
CA HIS A 160 19.20 6.55 -4.66
C HIS A 160 20.11 7.38 -5.57
N ASP A 161 20.92 8.29 -5.00
CA ASP A 161 21.88 9.12 -5.75
C ASP A 161 22.94 8.27 -6.44
N VAL A 162 23.42 7.20 -5.80
CA VAL A 162 24.36 6.23 -6.40
C VAL A 162 23.65 5.32 -7.43
N LEU A 163 22.44 4.89 -7.15
CA LEU A 163 21.70 3.97 -8.03
C LEU A 163 21.16 4.65 -9.30
N ARG A 164 20.76 5.91 -9.21
CA ARG A 164 20.12 6.65 -10.30
C ARG A 164 20.90 6.63 -11.62
N PRO A 165 22.21 6.95 -11.70
CA PRO A 165 22.96 6.92 -12.95
C PRO A 165 22.96 5.53 -13.62
N ILE A 166 23.00 4.47 -12.82
CA ILE A 166 22.95 3.08 -13.31
C ILE A 166 21.58 2.80 -13.94
N LEU A 167 20.51 3.26 -13.31
CA LEU A 167 19.15 3.09 -13.84
C LEU A 167 18.94 3.96 -15.11
N GLU A 168 19.47 5.17 -15.15
CA GLU A 168 19.40 6.05 -16.34
C GLU A 168 20.06 5.39 -17.55
N GLU A 169 21.17 4.68 -17.36
CA GLU A 169 21.88 3.97 -18.42
C GLU A 169 21.20 2.64 -18.81
N ARG A 170 20.81 1.82 -17.82
CA ARG A 170 20.43 0.44 -18.06
C ARG A 170 18.93 0.17 -18.09
N ALA A 171 18.14 1.00 -17.40
CA ALA A 171 16.68 0.87 -17.25
C ALA A 171 15.99 2.24 -17.16
N PRO A 172 16.14 3.13 -18.20
CA PRO A 172 15.66 4.51 -18.13
C PRO A 172 14.14 4.62 -17.89
N GLN A 173 13.38 3.57 -18.18
CA GLN A 173 11.94 3.53 -17.90
C GLN A 173 11.61 3.56 -16.40
N LEU A 174 12.57 3.26 -15.51
CA LEU A 174 12.38 3.31 -14.06
C LEU A 174 12.61 4.71 -13.46
N VAL A 175 13.22 5.62 -14.22
CA VAL A 175 13.59 6.98 -13.76
C VAL A 175 12.91 8.09 -14.57
N ARG A 176 11.82 7.78 -15.25
CA ARG A 176 11.04 8.78 -16.00
C ARG A 176 10.29 9.72 -15.06
N PRO A 177 9.96 10.95 -15.49
CA PRO A 177 9.16 11.88 -14.69
C PRO A 177 7.82 11.29 -14.21
N GLU A 178 7.20 10.41 -15.03
CA GLU A 178 5.93 9.74 -14.71
C GLU A 178 6.07 8.70 -13.59
N THR A 179 7.29 8.21 -13.33
CA THR A 179 7.60 7.27 -12.24
C THR A 179 8.19 7.96 -11.01
N SER A 180 8.30 9.29 -11.02
CA SER A 180 8.80 10.08 -9.89
C SER A 180 7.88 9.99 -8.67
N HIS A 181 8.42 10.27 -7.48
CA HIS A 181 7.61 10.35 -6.24
C HIS A 181 6.54 11.45 -6.35
N ALA A 182 6.86 12.57 -6.99
CA ALA A 182 5.90 13.65 -7.22
C ALA A 182 4.72 13.19 -8.11
N ALA A 183 4.98 12.40 -9.16
CA ALA A 183 3.93 11.84 -10.00
C ALA A 183 3.05 10.86 -9.23
N HIS A 184 3.65 9.93 -8.47
CA HIS A 184 2.90 9.01 -7.60
C HIS A 184 2.07 9.76 -6.56
N ARG A 185 2.65 10.77 -5.90
CA ARG A 185 1.91 11.58 -4.93
C ARG A 185 0.69 12.27 -5.56
N ARG A 186 0.82 12.82 -6.76
CA ARG A 186 -0.33 13.43 -7.49
C ARG A 186 -1.42 12.40 -7.79
N ASP A 187 -1.04 11.19 -8.25
CA ASP A 187 -1.98 10.10 -8.50
C ASP A 187 -2.73 9.70 -7.21
N LEU A 188 -2.03 9.59 -6.08
CA LEU A 188 -2.65 9.26 -4.79
C LEU A 188 -3.64 10.34 -4.34
N LEU A 189 -3.28 11.61 -4.48
CA LEU A 189 -4.17 12.73 -4.17
C LEU A 189 -5.40 12.75 -5.09
N ALA A 190 -5.23 12.42 -6.38
CA ALA A 190 -6.34 12.30 -7.32
C ALA A 190 -7.30 11.16 -6.94
N ARG A 191 -6.77 10.01 -6.49
CA ARG A 191 -7.58 8.88 -6.00
C ARG A 191 -8.36 9.23 -4.74
N ALA A 192 -7.76 9.97 -3.83
CA ALA A 192 -8.44 10.43 -2.62
C ALA A 192 -9.63 11.35 -2.94
N ARG A 193 -9.51 12.21 -3.95
CA ARG A 193 -10.62 13.07 -4.41
C ARG A 193 -11.83 12.28 -4.90
N ILE A 194 -11.66 11.06 -5.40
CA ILE A 194 -12.79 10.20 -5.78
C ILE A 194 -13.65 9.86 -4.57
N ILE A 195 -13.05 9.70 -3.39
CA ILE A 195 -13.81 9.50 -2.14
C ILE A 195 -14.69 10.73 -1.86
N GLU A 196 -14.16 11.94 -2.07
CA GLU A 196 -14.89 13.20 -1.86
C GLU A 196 -16.06 13.40 -2.85
N THR A 197 -16.02 12.78 -4.03
CA THR A 197 -17.13 12.86 -4.99
C THR A 197 -18.35 12.05 -4.57
N SER A 198 -18.20 11.11 -3.64
CA SER A 198 -19.30 10.30 -3.15
C SER A 198 -20.09 11.06 -2.07
N PRO A 199 -21.42 11.23 -2.23
CA PRO A 199 -22.26 11.88 -1.22
C PRO A 199 -22.35 11.09 0.09
N ALA A 200 -21.84 9.85 0.10
CA ALA A 200 -21.84 9.01 1.29
C ALA A 200 -20.69 9.33 2.26
N PHE A 201 -19.70 10.10 1.84
CA PHE A 201 -18.53 10.43 2.65
C PHE A 201 -18.43 11.94 2.88
N GLY A 202 -17.88 12.31 4.04
CA GLY A 202 -17.47 13.67 4.34
C GLY A 202 -16.16 14.07 3.65
N PRO A 203 -15.59 15.23 4.01
CA PRO A 203 -14.28 15.66 3.53
C PRO A 203 -13.20 14.62 3.78
N VAL A 204 -12.20 14.54 2.89
CA VAL A 204 -11.04 13.69 3.08
C VAL A 204 -9.95 14.46 3.81
N ASP A 205 -9.59 13.99 5.00
CA ASP A 205 -8.39 14.45 5.71
C ASP A 205 -7.16 13.74 5.17
N VAL A 206 -6.12 14.50 4.89
CA VAL A 206 -4.83 13.99 4.39
C VAL A 206 -3.77 14.12 5.47
N HIS A 207 -3.16 13.01 5.85
CA HIS A 207 -2.07 12.96 6.82
C HIS A 207 -0.82 12.43 6.14
N VAL A 208 0.32 13.01 6.49
CA VAL A 208 1.62 12.63 5.96
C VAL A 208 2.54 12.25 7.12
N ILE A 209 3.07 11.04 7.07
CA ILE A 209 4.03 10.53 8.05
C ILE A 209 5.36 10.32 7.34
N ASP A 210 6.35 11.10 7.75
CA ASP A 210 7.74 10.94 7.32
C ASP A 210 8.44 9.98 8.26
N TRP A 211 9.14 9.00 7.68
CA TRP A 211 9.86 8.00 8.45
C TRP A 211 11.09 7.48 7.71
N GLU A 212 11.87 6.64 8.34
CA GLU A 212 13.08 6.07 7.78
C GLU A 212 12.95 4.55 7.71
N GLY A 213 13.14 4.00 6.51
CA GLY A 213 13.31 2.57 6.30
C GLY A 213 14.78 2.19 6.47
N VAL A 214 15.05 1.16 7.26
CA VAL A 214 16.39 0.60 7.45
C VAL A 214 16.42 -0.81 6.88
N HIS A 215 17.36 -1.05 5.98
CA HIS A 215 17.46 -2.32 5.25
C HIS A 215 18.89 -2.85 5.28
N ASP A 216 19.06 -4.15 5.42
CA ASP A 216 20.26 -4.82 5.00
C ASP A 216 20.29 -4.99 3.47
N ALA A 217 21.43 -5.38 2.92
CA ALA A 217 21.64 -5.50 1.48
C ALA A 217 20.62 -6.46 0.84
N VAL A 218 20.41 -7.63 1.45
CA VAL A 218 19.45 -8.64 0.98
C VAL A 218 18.00 -8.15 1.06
N GLY A 219 17.63 -7.50 2.16
CA GLY A 219 16.31 -6.91 2.34
C GLY A 219 16.02 -5.81 1.33
N LEU A 220 17.01 -4.96 1.04
CA LEU A 220 16.89 -3.91 0.03
C LEU A 220 16.74 -4.48 -1.38
N ARG A 221 17.54 -5.46 -1.76
CA ARG A 221 17.42 -6.23 -3.00
C ARG A 221 16.01 -6.80 -3.18
N ARG A 222 15.48 -7.46 -2.14
CA ARG A 222 14.14 -8.03 -2.15
C ARG A 222 13.07 -6.94 -2.26
N LEU A 223 13.21 -5.84 -1.53
CA LEU A 223 12.27 -4.71 -1.59
C LEU A 223 12.12 -4.18 -3.02
N PHE A 224 13.25 -3.89 -3.69
CA PHE A 224 13.22 -3.42 -5.08
C PHE A 224 12.60 -4.45 -6.03
N GLY A 225 12.81 -5.75 -5.78
CA GLY A 225 12.18 -6.84 -6.51
C GLY A 225 10.65 -6.83 -6.47
N THR A 226 10.04 -6.15 -5.46
CA THR A 226 8.58 -6.03 -5.33
C THR A 226 7.98 -4.82 -6.04
N PHE A 227 8.79 -3.91 -6.60
CA PHE A 227 8.26 -2.73 -7.27
C PHE A 227 7.74 -3.06 -8.67
N GLY A 228 6.55 -2.57 -8.99
CA GLY A 228 5.88 -2.89 -10.26
C GLY A 228 6.71 -2.62 -11.50
N GLY A 229 7.43 -1.50 -11.56
CA GLY A 229 8.35 -1.19 -12.66
C GLY A 229 9.48 -2.22 -12.81
N TRP A 230 10.01 -2.73 -11.70
CA TRP A 230 11.07 -3.75 -11.68
C TRP A 230 10.55 -5.13 -12.11
N ILE A 231 9.34 -5.49 -11.69
CA ILE A 231 8.67 -6.75 -12.10
C ILE A 231 8.47 -6.81 -13.63
N MET A 232 8.31 -5.67 -14.27
CA MET A 232 8.10 -5.56 -15.71
C MET A 232 9.40 -5.56 -16.54
N LEU A 233 10.57 -5.56 -15.91
CA LEU A 233 11.86 -5.68 -16.61
C LEU A 233 12.01 -7.11 -17.17
N PRO A 234 12.82 -7.29 -18.26
CA PRO A 234 13.29 -8.60 -18.67
C PRO A 234 14.03 -9.31 -17.51
N ASP A 235 13.79 -10.60 -17.32
CA ASP A 235 14.28 -11.36 -16.15
C ASP A 235 15.79 -11.24 -15.93
N ALA A 236 16.60 -11.32 -17.01
CA ALA A 236 18.04 -11.20 -16.92
C ALA A 236 18.49 -9.81 -16.43
N LEU A 237 17.91 -8.75 -17.00
CA LEU A 237 18.23 -7.37 -16.59
C LEU A 237 17.76 -7.09 -15.16
N ARG A 238 16.57 -7.60 -14.80
CA ARG A 238 16.06 -7.50 -13.42
C ARG A 238 17.01 -8.14 -12.43
N ALA A 239 17.47 -9.36 -12.71
CA ALA A 239 18.40 -10.07 -11.83
C ALA A 239 19.71 -9.30 -11.66
N GLU A 240 20.33 -8.85 -12.76
CA GLU A 240 21.58 -8.08 -12.73
C GLU A 240 21.44 -6.78 -11.93
N LEU A 241 20.33 -6.02 -12.11
CA LEU A 241 20.12 -4.77 -11.39
C LEU A 241 19.82 -5.01 -9.91
N LEU A 242 19.16 -6.12 -9.55
CA LEU A 242 18.96 -6.50 -8.15
C LEU A 242 20.26 -6.94 -7.48
N ASP A 243 21.14 -7.62 -8.18
CA ASP A 243 22.49 -7.97 -7.69
C ASP A 243 23.34 -6.71 -7.49
N GLU A 244 23.19 -5.71 -8.39
CA GLU A 244 23.86 -4.41 -8.27
C GLU A 244 23.38 -3.63 -7.04
N ILE A 245 22.07 -3.67 -6.68
CA ILE A 245 21.53 -3.06 -5.45
C ILE A 245 22.22 -3.66 -4.22
N GLU A 246 22.33 -4.98 -4.16
CA GLU A 246 22.98 -5.70 -3.05
C GLU A 246 24.45 -5.31 -2.96
N ARG A 247 25.17 -5.30 -4.09
CA ARG A 247 26.57 -4.89 -4.17
C ARG A 247 26.79 -3.44 -3.69
N ILE A 248 25.98 -2.49 -4.16
CA ILE A 248 26.07 -1.07 -3.74
C ILE A 248 25.83 -0.96 -2.22
N ALA A 249 24.81 -1.66 -1.69
CA ALA A 249 24.51 -1.63 -0.26
C ALA A 249 25.67 -2.13 0.59
N ASP A 250 26.33 -3.20 0.15
CA ASP A 250 27.49 -3.77 0.87
C ASP A 250 28.74 -2.89 0.73
N ASP A 251 29.12 -2.54 -0.50
CA ASP A 251 30.40 -1.88 -0.79
C ASP A 251 30.42 -0.41 -0.36
N GLU A 252 29.32 0.32 -0.54
CA GLU A 252 29.29 1.77 -0.35
C GLU A 252 28.58 2.19 0.95
N PHE A 253 27.72 1.30 1.51
CA PHE A 253 26.92 1.60 2.71
C PHE A 253 27.20 0.63 3.88
N GLY A 254 28.19 -0.25 3.76
CA GLY A 254 28.59 -1.18 4.82
C GLY A 254 27.48 -2.16 5.20
N GLY A 255 26.67 -2.57 4.23
CA GLY A 255 25.59 -3.56 4.38
C GLY A 255 24.33 -3.03 5.06
N THR A 256 24.25 -1.72 5.38
CA THR A 256 23.06 -1.14 6.00
C THR A 256 22.69 0.18 5.33
N VAL A 257 21.52 0.21 4.71
CA VAL A 257 21.01 1.39 3.98
C VAL A 257 19.83 1.99 4.72
N ARG A 258 19.89 3.31 4.94
CA ARG A 258 18.79 4.11 5.50
C ARG A 258 18.19 4.95 4.38
N ARG A 259 16.86 4.86 4.22
CA ARG A 259 16.17 5.60 3.16
C ARG A 259 14.99 6.39 3.71
N PRO A 260 14.76 7.61 3.23
CA PRO A 260 13.61 8.40 3.59
C PRO A 260 12.35 7.82 2.94
N TYR A 261 11.31 7.57 3.74
CA TYR A 261 10.01 7.12 3.27
C TYR A 261 8.93 8.08 3.73
N GLN A 262 7.84 8.10 2.98
CA GLN A 262 6.67 8.90 3.31
C GLN A 262 5.42 8.04 3.19
N THR A 263 4.58 8.01 4.24
CA THR A 263 3.27 7.37 4.18
C THR A 263 2.19 8.45 4.13
N LEU A 264 1.38 8.43 3.06
CA LEU A 264 0.21 9.29 2.91
C LEU A 264 -1.02 8.50 3.33
N ILE A 265 -1.79 9.05 4.27
CA ILE A 265 -3.02 8.46 4.78
C ILE A 265 -4.17 9.41 4.46
N PHE A 266 -5.23 8.86 3.91
CA PHE A 266 -6.46 9.56 3.58
C PHE A 266 -7.59 8.96 4.42
N THR A 267 -8.25 9.78 5.21
CA THR A 267 -9.36 9.33 6.06
C THR A 267 -10.61 10.14 5.75
N SER A 268 -11.75 9.46 5.70
CA SER A 268 -13.04 10.11 5.55
C SER A 268 -14.10 9.36 6.33
N GLN A 269 -15.02 10.08 6.93
CA GLN A 269 -16.11 9.49 7.69
C GLN A 269 -17.34 9.33 6.81
N ARG A 270 -17.97 8.14 6.88
CA ARG A 270 -19.28 7.96 6.27
C ARG A 270 -20.31 8.86 6.94
N ALA A 271 -21.15 9.51 6.15
CA ALA A 271 -22.30 10.28 6.65
C ALA A 271 -23.20 9.42 7.57
N ALA A 272 -23.80 10.08 8.55
CA ALA A 272 -24.66 9.45 9.55
C ALA A 272 -25.97 8.90 8.96
#